data_06a8808bcc9d979923d299da82b686d5
#
_entry.id   06a8808bcc9d979923d299da82b686d5
#
_cell.length_a   1.000
_cell.length_b   1.000
_cell.length_c   1.000
_cell.angle_alpha   90.00
_cell.angle_beta   90.00
_cell.angle_gamma   90.00
#
_symmetry.space_group_name_H-M   'P 1'
#
loop_
_entity.id
_entity.type
_entity.pdbx_description
1 polymer ?
#
loop_
_entity_poly.entity_id
_entity_poly.type
_entity_poly.pdbx_seq_one_letter_code
_entity_poly.pdbx_strand_id
1 'polypeptide(L)'
;MKTIICGPPHSGKSVFISNLIKLLPSGYYVRINANGDGEGTWSNNPDQDDVMDARIKGTNSKEDFQRWKNQIECANKDIVIIDIGGRLQEDKAPLFAVSDSFIVVSNDTQMTEEWIKFGTTQGCTCIGTILSELGDLHESVISVDPYVHGVMSGLERGHDLGGSLLLNAIADSIVERSGFKGFKKQGGTNVVDLYDIGIKLGMSNSWETKSGIDVHNVWYQPEKAPLLYNYLREFYKDYKKYRIYGARALWTSCLVASCLAEIGAEELEVYGHTSNNYIPVPKLSIGYNANNPLSVEIQENEVYVLLSVVLPKHFSPKDCDKVLLPSLNSNKKLLLSGKIPSWLAISILLSYSNKEKYIRAPGIGYIKIEDKDTNKLGEIINLSGIFD
;
A
#
# COMPACT_ATOMS: atom_id res chain seq x y z
N MET A 1 -0.80 -11.19 -9.58
CA MET A 1 0.24 -11.67 -10.51
C MET A 1 1.47 -12.09 -9.73
N LYS A 2 1.95 -13.29 -9.97
CA LYS A 2 3.10 -13.92 -9.31
C LYS A 2 4.28 -13.91 -10.27
N THR A 3 5.33 -13.14 -9.95
CA THR A 3 6.48 -12.89 -10.83
C THR A 3 7.76 -13.40 -10.20
N ILE A 4 8.43 -14.34 -10.86
CA ILE A 4 9.72 -14.85 -10.45
C ILE A 4 10.84 -13.92 -10.94
N ILE A 5 11.79 -13.60 -10.07
CA ILE A 5 13.06 -12.98 -10.45
C ILE A 5 14.13 -14.08 -10.42
N CYS A 6 14.70 -14.36 -11.58
CA CYS A 6 15.68 -15.43 -11.78
C CYS A 6 16.95 -14.94 -12.50
N GLY A 7 17.92 -15.82 -12.69
CA GLY A 7 19.20 -15.54 -13.35
C GLY A 7 20.37 -16.13 -12.57
N PRO A 8 21.60 -16.11 -13.11
CA PRO A 8 22.77 -16.76 -12.51
C PRO A 8 23.17 -16.15 -11.16
N PRO A 9 23.99 -16.85 -10.35
CA PRO A 9 24.57 -16.27 -9.15
C PRO A 9 25.36 -15.00 -9.46
N HIS A 10 25.42 -14.08 -8.51
CA HIS A 10 26.17 -12.81 -8.61
C HIS A 10 25.78 -11.88 -9.78
N SER A 11 24.55 -12.01 -10.29
CA SER A 11 24.00 -11.12 -11.34
C SER A 11 23.28 -9.86 -10.78
N GLY A 12 23.41 -9.54 -9.50
CA GLY A 12 22.77 -8.36 -8.91
C GLY A 12 21.27 -8.50 -8.60
N LYS A 13 20.67 -9.72 -8.67
CA LYS A 13 19.24 -9.95 -8.43
C LYS A 13 18.72 -9.34 -7.13
N SER A 14 19.39 -9.55 -6.01
CA SER A 14 18.92 -9.07 -4.70
C SER A 14 18.88 -7.54 -4.65
N VAL A 15 19.87 -6.86 -5.25
CA VAL A 15 19.89 -5.39 -5.38
C VAL A 15 18.77 -4.92 -6.30
N PHE A 16 18.60 -5.58 -7.44
CA PHE A 16 17.51 -5.32 -8.37
C PHE A 16 16.14 -5.43 -7.67
N ILE A 17 15.87 -6.55 -6.99
CA ILE A 17 14.61 -6.78 -6.27
C ILE A 17 14.40 -5.71 -5.20
N SER A 18 15.42 -5.40 -4.41
CA SER A 18 15.35 -4.42 -3.32
C SER A 18 14.96 -3.02 -3.82
N ASN A 19 15.40 -2.65 -5.02
CA ASN A 19 15.03 -1.38 -5.64
C ASN A 19 13.69 -1.47 -6.39
N LEU A 20 13.39 -2.59 -7.06
CA LEU A 20 12.12 -2.83 -7.74
C LEU A 20 10.94 -2.71 -6.77
N ILE A 21 11.02 -3.32 -5.59
CA ILE A 21 9.93 -3.29 -4.61
C ILE A 21 9.63 -1.88 -4.08
N LYS A 22 10.59 -0.96 -4.12
CA LYS A 22 10.36 0.46 -3.76
C LYS A 22 9.47 1.19 -4.78
N LEU A 23 9.45 0.71 -6.04
CA LEU A 23 8.64 1.27 -7.13
C LEU A 23 7.26 0.62 -7.25
N LEU A 24 7.07 -0.55 -6.64
CA LEU A 24 5.78 -1.24 -6.65
C LEU A 24 4.79 -0.59 -5.67
N PRO A 25 3.47 -0.69 -5.96
CA PRO A 25 2.43 -0.15 -5.10
C PRO A 25 2.52 -0.69 -3.69
N SER A 26 2.84 0.16 -2.72
CA SER A 26 3.01 -0.22 -1.33
C SER A 26 1.73 -0.84 -0.75
N GLY A 27 1.87 -1.95 -0.01
CA GLY A 27 0.73 -2.70 0.54
C GLY A 27 0.04 -3.67 -0.41
N TYR A 28 0.34 -3.64 -1.73
CA TYR A 28 -0.23 -4.54 -2.74
C TYR A 28 0.70 -5.65 -3.19
N TYR A 29 1.95 -5.56 -2.82
CA TYR A 29 2.91 -6.61 -3.11
C TYR A 29 3.35 -7.36 -1.86
N VAL A 30 3.88 -8.56 -2.09
CA VAL A 30 4.63 -9.34 -1.12
C VAL A 30 5.86 -9.91 -1.81
N ARG A 31 7.01 -9.93 -1.12
CA ARG A 31 8.22 -10.65 -1.55
C ARG A 31 8.26 -12.00 -0.87
N ILE A 32 8.57 -13.04 -1.62
CA ILE A 32 8.81 -14.40 -1.14
C ILE A 32 10.24 -14.78 -1.48
N ASN A 33 11.06 -15.07 -0.47
CA ASN A 33 12.42 -15.58 -0.66
C ASN A 33 12.37 -17.10 -0.81
N ALA A 34 12.38 -17.58 -2.04
CA ALA A 34 12.40 -19.00 -2.38
C ALA A 34 13.83 -19.43 -2.79
N ASN A 35 14.81 -19.08 -1.95
CA ASN A 35 16.20 -19.48 -2.12
C ASN A 35 16.74 -20.04 -0.80
N GLY A 36 17.67 -21.00 -0.89
CA GLY A 36 18.28 -21.63 0.26
C GLY A 36 19.39 -20.79 0.92
N ASP A 37 19.68 -19.62 0.40
CA ASP A 37 20.77 -18.78 0.90
C ASP A 37 20.34 -17.86 2.05
N GLY A 38 19.04 -17.87 2.41
CA GLY A 38 18.49 -17.07 3.52
C GLY A 38 18.63 -15.58 3.34
N GLU A 39 18.76 -15.09 2.10
CA GLU A 39 18.88 -13.67 1.81
C GLU A 39 17.55 -12.96 2.03
N GLY A 40 17.46 -12.17 3.10
CA GLY A 40 16.33 -11.32 3.45
C GLY A 40 16.60 -9.84 3.12
N THR A 41 15.93 -8.94 3.83
CA THR A 41 16.09 -7.47 3.69
C THR A 41 17.51 -6.99 3.96
N TRP A 42 18.27 -7.72 4.78
CA TRP A 42 19.66 -7.46 5.08
C TRP A 42 20.61 -7.70 3.87
N SER A 43 20.17 -8.43 2.85
CA SER A 43 20.98 -8.73 1.66
C SER A 43 21.42 -7.47 0.90
N ASN A 44 20.74 -6.35 1.09
CA ASN A 44 21.11 -5.05 0.50
C ASN A 44 21.91 -4.14 1.46
N ASN A 45 22.33 -4.64 2.64
CA ASN A 45 23.21 -3.90 3.53
C ASN A 45 24.60 -3.76 2.89
N PRO A 46 25.20 -2.56 2.83
CA PRO A 46 26.55 -2.35 2.33
C PRO A 46 27.63 -2.98 3.22
N ASP A 47 27.34 -3.20 4.51
CA ASP A 47 28.27 -3.84 5.45
C ASP A 47 28.27 -5.36 5.21
N GLN A 48 29.41 -5.85 4.65
CA GLN A 48 29.56 -7.26 4.32
C GLN A 48 29.74 -8.16 5.55
N ASP A 49 30.27 -7.66 6.62
CA ASP A 49 30.51 -8.45 7.84
C ASP A 49 29.16 -8.72 8.53
N ASP A 50 28.30 -7.70 8.64
CA ASP A 50 26.93 -7.87 9.12
C ASP A 50 26.10 -8.84 8.27
N VAL A 51 26.30 -8.82 6.94
CA VAL A 51 25.65 -9.74 6.00
C VAL A 51 26.11 -11.18 6.20
N MET A 52 27.41 -11.39 6.40
CA MET A 52 27.97 -12.74 6.59
C MET A 52 27.49 -13.37 7.91
N ASP A 53 27.37 -12.58 8.96
CA ASP A 53 26.89 -13.03 10.27
C ASP A 53 25.38 -13.33 10.27
N ALA A 54 24.59 -12.56 9.51
CA ALA A 54 23.15 -12.76 9.39
C ALA A 54 22.77 -13.88 8.40
N ARG A 55 23.70 -14.32 7.55
CA ARG A 55 23.43 -15.28 6.48
C ARG A 55 23.19 -16.69 7.02
N ILE A 56 21.94 -17.12 6.99
CA ILE A 56 21.54 -18.50 7.28
C ILE A 56 21.55 -19.29 5.97
N LYS A 57 22.55 -20.16 5.79
CA LYS A 57 22.56 -21.09 4.66
C LYS A 57 21.48 -22.15 4.87
N GLY A 58 20.40 -22.07 4.09
CA GLY A 58 19.38 -23.12 4.00
C GLY A 58 19.85 -24.29 3.11
N THR A 59 19.14 -25.40 3.22
CA THR A 59 19.26 -26.53 2.30
C THR A 59 18.23 -26.35 1.19
N ASN A 60 18.62 -26.49 -0.07
CA ASN A 60 17.67 -26.57 -1.20
C ASN A 60 17.14 -28.02 -1.28
N SER A 61 16.39 -28.44 -0.25
CA SER A 61 15.77 -29.77 -0.22
C SER A 61 14.46 -29.80 -1.01
N LYS A 62 13.97 -30.99 -1.34
CA LYS A 62 12.65 -31.14 -1.99
C LYS A 62 11.51 -30.59 -1.10
N GLU A 63 11.66 -30.72 0.21
CA GLU A 63 10.74 -30.18 1.20
C GLU A 63 10.73 -28.65 1.18
N ASP A 64 11.89 -28.01 0.98
CA ASP A 64 11.98 -26.56 0.85
C ASP A 64 11.26 -26.08 -0.41
N PHE A 65 11.47 -26.72 -1.56
CA PHE A 65 10.75 -26.36 -2.79
C PHE A 65 9.24 -26.54 -2.65
N GLN A 66 8.79 -27.60 -1.98
CA GLN A 66 7.37 -27.80 -1.73
C GLN A 66 6.80 -26.72 -0.78
N ARG A 67 7.54 -26.34 0.25
CA ARG A 67 7.15 -25.26 1.16
C ARG A 67 7.03 -23.93 0.42
N TRP A 68 8.03 -23.56 -0.40
CA TRP A 68 7.99 -22.33 -1.19
C TRP A 68 6.86 -22.34 -2.21
N LYS A 69 6.64 -23.46 -2.89
CA LYS A 69 5.49 -23.62 -3.78
C LYS A 69 4.16 -23.32 -3.05
N ASN A 70 3.96 -23.91 -1.88
CA ASN A 70 2.75 -23.68 -1.09
C ASN A 70 2.64 -22.20 -0.65
N GLN A 71 3.74 -21.55 -0.28
CA GLN A 71 3.76 -20.14 0.04
C GLN A 71 3.32 -19.27 -1.15
N ILE A 72 3.82 -19.58 -2.34
CA ILE A 72 3.46 -18.87 -3.58
C ILE A 72 1.97 -19.11 -3.90
N GLU A 73 1.49 -20.34 -3.81
CA GLU A 73 0.08 -20.67 -4.06
C GLU A 73 -0.86 -19.93 -3.10
N CYS A 74 -0.52 -19.89 -1.81
CA CYS A 74 -1.32 -19.25 -0.75
C CYS A 74 -1.18 -17.73 -0.70
N ALA A 75 -0.22 -17.14 -1.42
CA ALA A 75 -0.01 -15.70 -1.42
C ALA A 75 -1.23 -14.99 -2.05
N ASN A 76 -1.92 -14.18 -1.23
CA ASN A 76 -3.12 -13.44 -1.61
C ASN A 76 -2.85 -11.94 -1.67
N LYS A 77 -1.96 -11.55 -2.61
CA LYS A 77 -1.65 -10.15 -2.94
C LYS A 77 -1.76 -9.97 -4.45
N ASP A 78 -2.07 -8.73 -4.87
CA ASP A 78 -2.19 -8.40 -6.30
C ASP A 78 -0.87 -8.64 -7.03
N ILE A 79 0.26 -8.37 -6.36
CA ILE A 79 1.61 -8.55 -6.87
C ILE A 79 2.39 -9.44 -5.89
N VAL A 80 2.99 -10.49 -6.39
CA VAL A 80 3.87 -11.39 -5.62
C VAL A 80 5.22 -11.44 -6.34
N ILE A 81 6.27 -10.94 -5.71
CA ILE A 81 7.65 -11.01 -6.21
C ILE A 81 8.34 -12.18 -5.55
N ILE A 82 8.86 -13.10 -6.36
CA ILE A 82 9.45 -14.36 -5.91
C ILE A 82 10.94 -14.33 -6.25
N ASP A 83 11.78 -14.25 -5.22
CA ASP A 83 13.23 -14.29 -5.33
C ASP A 83 13.71 -15.75 -5.29
N ILE A 84 14.28 -16.25 -6.37
CA ILE A 84 14.78 -17.62 -6.44
C ILE A 84 16.30 -17.66 -6.57
N GLY A 85 16.92 -18.72 -6.03
CA GLY A 85 18.36 -18.92 -6.10
C GLY A 85 18.89 -18.99 -7.54
N GLY A 86 20.16 -18.63 -7.72
CA GLY A 86 20.79 -18.39 -9.03
C GLY A 86 21.18 -19.62 -9.84
N ARG A 87 21.01 -20.84 -9.36
CA ARG A 87 21.36 -22.06 -10.15
C ARG A 87 20.14 -22.53 -10.92
N LEU A 88 20.26 -22.70 -12.22
CA LEU A 88 19.23 -23.32 -13.05
C LEU A 88 19.20 -24.83 -12.77
N GLN A 89 18.11 -25.32 -12.18
CA GLN A 89 17.91 -26.71 -11.78
C GLN A 89 16.44 -27.11 -11.96
N GLU A 90 16.19 -28.36 -12.34
CA GLU A 90 14.84 -28.91 -12.54
C GLU A 90 13.96 -28.82 -11.27
N ASP A 91 14.56 -28.83 -10.10
CA ASP A 91 13.84 -28.72 -8.82
C ASP A 91 13.08 -27.40 -8.68
N LYS A 92 13.38 -26.38 -9.50
CA LYS A 92 12.67 -25.10 -9.56
C LYS A 92 11.40 -25.11 -10.42
N ALA A 93 11.23 -26.13 -11.28
CA ALA A 93 10.06 -26.23 -12.15
C ALA A 93 8.72 -26.08 -11.39
N PRO A 94 8.53 -26.66 -10.17
CA PRO A 94 7.30 -26.47 -9.41
C PRO A 94 7.02 -25.02 -9.01
N LEU A 95 8.04 -24.16 -8.85
CA LEU A 95 7.85 -22.75 -8.51
C LEU A 95 7.33 -21.98 -9.73
N PHE A 96 7.91 -22.26 -10.91
CA PHE A 96 7.45 -21.67 -12.17
C PHE A 96 6.01 -22.11 -12.50
N ALA A 97 5.68 -23.39 -12.31
CA ALA A 97 4.36 -23.92 -12.61
C ALA A 97 3.19 -23.23 -11.80
N VAL A 98 3.51 -22.59 -10.69
CA VAL A 98 2.52 -21.85 -9.86
C VAL A 98 2.68 -20.34 -9.94
N SER A 99 3.47 -19.86 -10.89
CA SER A 99 3.74 -18.44 -11.13
C SER A 99 3.24 -18.02 -12.52
N ASP A 100 2.91 -16.72 -12.67
CA ASP A 100 2.34 -16.20 -13.92
C ASP A 100 3.42 -15.73 -14.89
N SER A 101 4.52 -15.19 -14.35
CA SER A 101 5.56 -14.54 -15.15
C SER A 101 6.94 -14.62 -14.49
N PHE A 102 7.94 -14.26 -15.24
CA PHE A 102 9.32 -14.16 -14.74
C PHE A 102 10.12 -13.05 -15.41
N ILE A 103 11.17 -12.62 -14.70
CA ILE A 103 12.17 -11.65 -15.14
C ILE A 103 13.54 -12.29 -14.95
N VAL A 104 14.41 -12.18 -15.96
CA VAL A 104 15.78 -12.66 -15.91
C VAL A 104 16.72 -11.50 -15.66
N VAL A 105 17.53 -11.56 -14.59
CA VAL A 105 18.63 -10.65 -14.32
C VAL A 105 19.92 -11.45 -14.45
N SER A 106 20.71 -11.19 -15.48
CA SER A 106 21.86 -12.00 -15.84
C SER A 106 23.03 -11.15 -16.32
N ASN A 107 24.24 -11.55 -16.02
CA ASN A 107 25.48 -11.02 -16.59
C ASN A 107 26.01 -11.84 -17.73
N ASP A 108 25.22 -12.80 -18.24
CA ASP A 108 25.59 -13.73 -19.33
C ASP A 108 24.38 -13.93 -20.25
N THR A 109 24.57 -13.65 -21.53
CA THR A 109 23.52 -13.76 -22.55
C THR A 109 23.09 -15.22 -22.80
N GLN A 110 24.01 -16.18 -22.78
CA GLN A 110 23.67 -17.58 -22.94
C GLN A 110 22.81 -18.07 -21.77
N MET A 111 23.21 -17.74 -20.55
CA MET A 111 22.40 -18.04 -19.35
C MET A 111 21.03 -17.37 -19.38
N THR A 112 20.93 -16.17 -19.95
CA THR A 112 19.64 -15.49 -20.13
C THR A 112 18.72 -16.32 -21.02
N GLU A 113 19.21 -16.82 -22.15
CA GLU A 113 18.44 -17.68 -23.07
C GLU A 113 18.02 -19.00 -22.43
N GLU A 114 18.90 -19.61 -21.65
CA GLU A 114 18.57 -20.84 -20.89
C GLU A 114 17.44 -20.62 -19.87
N TRP A 115 17.50 -19.52 -19.11
CA TRP A 115 16.44 -19.17 -18.18
C TRP A 115 15.11 -18.86 -18.88
N ILE A 116 15.13 -18.15 -20.02
CA ILE A 116 13.94 -17.88 -20.82
C ILE A 116 13.33 -19.20 -21.29
N LYS A 117 14.15 -20.09 -21.87
CA LYS A 117 13.70 -21.41 -22.35
C LYS A 117 13.11 -22.23 -21.20
N PHE A 118 13.79 -22.27 -20.07
CA PHE A 118 13.30 -23.01 -18.90
C PHE A 118 11.94 -22.47 -18.42
N GLY A 119 11.82 -21.15 -18.15
CA GLY A 119 10.58 -20.55 -17.65
C GLY A 119 9.41 -20.69 -18.60
N THR A 120 9.63 -20.50 -19.91
CA THR A 120 8.58 -20.65 -20.93
C THR A 120 8.13 -22.10 -21.08
N THR A 121 9.03 -23.07 -20.94
CA THR A 121 8.66 -24.50 -20.94
C THR A 121 7.76 -24.88 -19.77
N GLN A 122 7.88 -24.18 -18.64
CA GLN A 122 6.99 -24.35 -17.47
C GLN A 122 5.66 -23.57 -17.58
N GLY A 123 5.39 -22.90 -18.69
CA GLY A 123 4.18 -22.13 -18.91
C GLY A 123 4.21 -20.69 -18.39
N CYS A 124 5.32 -20.23 -17.87
CA CYS A 124 5.50 -18.85 -17.42
C CYS A 124 5.79 -17.89 -18.58
N THR A 125 5.30 -16.64 -18.47
CA THR A 125 5.57 -15.59 -19.45
C THR A 125 6.82 -14.79 -19.05
N CYS A 126 7.80 -14.66 -19.95
CA CYS A 126 8.91 -13.72 -19.77
C CYS A 126 8.37 -12.28 -19.94
N ILE A 127 8.56 -11.43 -18.93
CA ILE A 127 8.12 -10.02 -18.96
C ILE A 127 9.30 -9.04 -18.87
N GLY A 128 10.51 -9.53 -18.63
CA GLY A 128 11.69 -8.69 -18.61
C GLY A 128 12.99 -9.47 -18.64
N THR A 129 14.00 -8.88 -19.27
CA THR A 129 15.40 -9.35 -19.25
C THR A 129 16.33 -8.18 -19.03
N ILE A 130 17.19 -8.29 -18.03
CA ILE A 130 18.17 -7.28 -17.67
C ILE A 130 19.56 -7.90 -17.80
N LEU A 131 20.37 -7.38 -18.72
CA LEU A 131 21.78 -7.70 -18.78
C LEU A 131 22.49 -6.83 -17.74
N SER A 132 23.00 -7.46 -16.69
CA SER A 132 23.73 -6.75 -15.64
C SER A 132 25.22 -6.69 -15.99
N GLU A 133 25.81 -5.51 -15.90
CA GLU A 133 27.21 -5.26 -16.15
C GLU A 133 27.90 -4.74 -14.89
N LEU A 134 29.22 -4.95 -14.80
CA LEU A 134 30.04 -4.34 -13.75
C LEU A 134 30.41 -2.92 -14.15
N GLY A 135 30.57 -2.04 -13.18
CA GLY A 135 31.02 -0.66 -13.38
C GLY A 135 30.09 0.38 -12.80
N ASP A 136 30.37 1.64 -13.14
CA ASP A 136 29.57 2.78 -12.70
C ASP A 136 28.12 2.66 -13.19
N LEU A 137 27.21 3.30 -12.49
CA LEU A 137 25.78 3.27 -12.79
C LEU A 137 25.52 3.77 -14.23
N HIS A 138 25.10 2.87 -15.07
CA HIS A 138 24.67 3.12 -16.44
C HIS A 138 23.49 2.21 -16.78
N GLU A 139 22.55 2.71 -17.56
CA GLU A 139 21.43 1.91 -18.03
C GLU A 139 21.03 2.26 -19.46
N SER A 140 20.44 1.29 -20.15
CA SER A 140 19.75 1.51 -21.41
C SER A 140 18.51 0.63 -21.52
N VAL A 141 17.39 1.21 -21.93
CA VAL A 141 16.19 0.47 -22.31
C VAL A 141 16.29 0.18 -23.79
N ILE A 142 16.41 -1.12 -24.16
CA ILE A 142 16.55 -1.55 -25.55
C ILE A 142 15.19 -1.76 -26.19
N SER A 143 14.26 -2.40 -25.48
CA SER A 143 12.87 -2.58 -25.91
C SER A 143 11.91 -2.66 -24.72
N VAL A 144 10.64 -2.47 -24.99
CA VAL A 144 9.53 -2.67 -24.03
C VAL A 144 8.49 -3.67 -24.53
N ASP A 145 8.56 -4.08 -25.78
CA ASP A 145 7.66 -5.02 -26.44
C ASP A 145 8.49 -6.11 -27.19
N PRO A 146 8.19 -7.42 -27.05
CA PRO A 146 7.07 -8.02 -26.29
C PRO A 146 7.30 -8.08 -24.77
N TYR A 147 8.51 -7.79 -24.31
CA TYR A 147 8.90 -7.66 -22.90
C TYR A 147 9.98 -6.59 -22.73
N VAL A 148 10.10 -6.09 -21.51
CA VAL A 148 11.13 -5.08 -21.20
C VAL A 148 12.51 -5.72 -21.29
N HIS A 149 13.37 -5.17 -22.17
CA HIS A 149 14.75 -5.60 -22.34
C HIS A 149 15.70 -4.43 -22.20
N GLY A 150 16.77 -4.60 -21.44
CA GLY A 150 17.77 -3.55 -21.26
C GLY A 150 19.03 -4.01 -20.59
N VAL A 151 19.96 -3.06 -20.48
CA VAL A 151 21.26 -3.23 -19.82
C VAL A 151 21.26 -2.34 -18.57
N MET A 152 21.84 -2.83 -17.48
CA MET A 152 22.02 -2.08 -16.24
C MET A 152 23.34 -2.45 -15.58
N SER A 153 24.17 -1.44 -15.28
CA SER A 153 25.37 -1.60 -14.47
C SER A 153 25.20 -1.03 -13.07
N GLY A 154 26.17 -1.23 -12.20
CA GLY A 154 26.13 -0.66 -10.83
C GLY A 154 25.14 -1.33 -9.89
N LEU A 155 24.76 -2.61 -10.13
CA LEU A 155 23.94 -3.40 -9.24
C LEU A 155 24.70 -3.84 -7.98
N GLU A 156 25.22 -2.86 -7.23
CA GLU A 156 25.99 -3.06 -6.01
C GLU A 156 25.11 -2.86 -4.77
N ARG A 157 25.47 -3.55 -3.68
CA ARG A 157 24.72 -3.45 -2.42
C ARG A 157 24.72 -2.02 -1.90
N GLY A 158 23.55 -1.56 -1.43
CA GLY A 158 23.36 -0.21 -0.90
C GLY A 158 23.10 0.86 -1.97
N HIS A 159 23.23 0.56 -3.26
CA HIS A 159 22.91 1.52 -4.31
C HIS A 159 21.39 1.75 -4.44
N ASP A 160 21.01 3.02 -4.52
CA ASP A 160 19.64 3.42 -4.79
C ASP A 160 19.43 3.66 -6.30
N LEU A 161 18.57 2.86 -6.91
CA LEU A 161 18.24 2.92 -8.32
C LEU A 161 16.89 3.61 -8.59
N GLY A 162 16.41 4.43 -7.64
CA GLY A 162 15.07 5.03 -7.71
C GLY A 162 14.79 5.89 -8.95
N GLY A 163 15.84 6.40 -9.62
CA GLY A 163 15.73 7.15 -10.88
C GLY A 163 15.82 6.31 -12.16
N SER A 164 16.03 5.00 -12.06
CA SER A 164 16.24 4.11 -13.21
C SER A 164 15.01 4.02 -14.12
N LEU A 165 15.17 4.35 -15.40
CA LEU A 165 14.13 4.21 -16.42
C LEU A 165 13.81 2.73 -16.70
N LEU A 166 14.83 1.88 -16.72
CA LEU A 166 14.66 0.44 -16.96
C LEU A 166 13.89 -0.21 -15.80
N LEU A 167 14.24 0.13 -14.57
CA LEU A 167 13.57 -0.40 -13.38
C LEU A 167 12.10 0.09 -13.31
N ASN A 168 11.84 1.36 -13.66
CA ASN A 168 10.49 1.90 -13.77
C ASN A 168 9.67 1.18 -14.85
N ALA A 169 10.25 0.92 -16.04
CA ALA A 169 9.57 0.18 -17.11
C ALA A 169 9.20 -1.25 -16.69
N ILE A 170 10.06 -1.92 -15.92
CA ILE A 170 9.76 -3.23 -15.33
C ILE A 170 8.63 -3.14 -14.30
N ALA A 171 8.69 -2.15 -13.39
CA ALA A 171 7.64 -1.94 -12.38
C ALA A 171 6.28 -1.68 -13.03
N ASP A 172 6.23 -0.82 -14.05
CA ASP A 172 5.03 -0.52 -14.83
C ASP A 172 4.48 -1.77 -15.52
N SER A 173 5.34 -2.58 -16.14
CA SER A 173 4.95 -3.85 -16.78
C SER A 173 4.34 -4.83 -15.77
N ILE A 174 4.91 -4.96 -14.56
CA ILE A 174 4.36 -5.78 -13.48
C ILE A 174 2.98 -5.27 -13.05
N VAL A 175 2.87 -3.97 -12.78
CA VAL A 175 1.63 -3.32 -12.34
C VAL A 175 0.53 -3.47 -13.40
N GLU A 176 0.83 -3.21 -14.66
CA GLU A 176 -0.13 -3.32 -15.75
C GLU A 176 -0.64 -4.76 -15.93
N ARG A 177 0.27 -5.72 -15.97
CA ARG A 177 -0.06 -7.15 -16.14
C ARG A 177 -0.74 -7.77 -14.93
N SER A 178 -0.51 -7.24 -13.72
CA SER A 178 -1.21 -7.68 -12.51
C SER A 178 -2.70 -7.39 -12.53
N GLY A 179 -3.16 -6.56 -13.47
CA GLY A 179 -4.54 -6.07 -13.49
C GLY A 179 -4.84 -5.08 -12.35
N PHE A 180 -3.82 -4.64 -11.64
CA PHE A 180 -3.94 -3.70 -10.56
C PHE A 180 -4.51 -2.37 -11.05
N LYS A 181 -5.73 -2.04 -10.62
CA LYS A 181 -6.47 -0.86 -11.11
C LYS A 181 -6.26 0.38 -10.23
N GLY A 182 -5.46 0.26 -9.15
CA GLY A 182 -5.33 1.30 -8.13
C GLY A 182 -4.63 2.59 -8.56
N PHE A 183 -3.80 2.55 -9.63
CA PHE A 183 -2.93 3.67 -10.01
C PHE A 183 -3.23 4.34 -11.36
N LYS A 184 -4.19 3.87 -12.14
CA LYS A 184 -4.52 4.56 -13.38
C LYS A 184 -5.23 5.87 -13.09
N LYS A 185 -4.59 7.01 -13.37
CA LYS A 185 -5.24 8.30 -13.57
C LYS A 185 -6.34 8.12 -14.62
N GLN A 186 -7.54 7.78 -14.19
CA GLN A 186 -8.71 7.76 -15.09
C GLN A 186 -9.31 9.16 -15.08
N GLY A 187 -9.20 9.85 -16.23
CA GLY A 187 -9.96 11.03 -16.60
C GLY A 187 -10.37 11.96 -15.44
N GLY A 188 -9.48 12.85 -14.98
CA GLY A 188 -9.84 13.90 -14.01
C GLY A 188 -9.96 13.45 -12.53
N THR A 189 -9.70 12.19 -12.19
CA THR A 189 -9.68 11.70 -10.80
C THR A 189 -8.26 11.54 -10.32
N ASN A 190 -7.93 12.10 -9.14
CA ASN A 190 -6.63 11.92 -8.51
C ASN A 190 -6.71 10.87 -7.39
N VAL A 191 -5.73 9.97 -7.34
CA VAL A 191 -5.62 8.96 -6.28
C VAL A 191 -4.68 9.46 -5.19
N VAL A 192 -5.18 9.53 -3.97
CA VAL A 192 -4.41 9.80 -2.76
C VAL A 192 -4.00 8.44 -2.17
N ASP A 193 -2.79 8.01 -2.52
CA ASP A 193 -2.24 6.76 -2.03
C ASP A 193 -1.52 6.97 -0.70
N LEU A 194 -2.15 6.53 0.38
CA LEU A 194 -1.61 6.71 1.73
C LEU A 194 -0.42 5.78 2.02
N TYR A 195 -0.21 4.72 1.27
CA TYR A 195 1.03 3.95 1.40
C TYR A 195 2.21 4.72 0.81
N ASP A 196 2.07 5.23 -0.41
CA ASP A 196 3.11 6.01 -1.08
C ASP A 196 3.45 7.28 -0.27
N ILE A 197 2.42 8.02 0.17
CA ILE A 197 2.61 9.21 1.01
C ILE A 197 3.30 8.85 2.32
N GLY A 198 2.90 7.76 2.99
CA GLY A 198 3.51 7.34 4.25
C GLY A 198 4.98 6.98 4.11
N ILE A 199 5.39 6.37 3.00
CA ILE A 199 6.80 6.10 2.69
C ILE A 199 7.56 7.42 2.51
N LYS A 200 7.05 8.35 1.70
CA LYS A 200 7.64 9.68 1.46
C LYS A 200 7.79 10.50 2.73
N LEU A 201 6.88 10.36 3.68
CA LEU A 201 6.91 11.03 4.97
C LEU A 201 7.68 10.26 6.07
N GLY A 202 8.35 9.16 5.72
CA GLY A 202 9.14 8.35 6.66
C GLY A 202 8.29 7.61 7.70
N MET A 203 7.06 7.23 7.36
CA MET A 203 6.12 6.52 8.23
C MET A 203 6.00 5.03 7.90
N SER A 204 6.93 4.48 7.12
CA SER A 204 6.93 3.08 6.75
C SER A 204 7.77 2.26 7.71
N ASN A 205 7.24 1.10 8.10
CA ASN A 205 8.00 0.04 8.75
C ASN A 205 7.96 -1.18 7.83
N SER A 206 9.13 -1.77 7.56
CA SER A 206 9.25 -3.06 6.89
C SER A 206 9.75 -4.09 7.90
N TRP A 207 9.20 -5.30 7.86
CA TRP A 207 9.70 -6.43 8.61
C TRP A 207 9.56 -7.70 7.82
N GLU A 208 10.51 -8.59 8.00
CA GLU A 208 10.45 -9.94 7.46
C GLU A 208 9.70 -10.85 8.45
N THR A 209 8.76 -11.62 7.96
CA THR A 209 8.10 -12.64 8.77
C THR A 209 9.02 -13.85 8.96
N LYS A 210 8.76 -14.69 9.97
CA LYS A 210 9.48 -15.97 10.17
C LYS A 210 9.39 -16.93 8.97
N SER A 211 8.49 -16.69 8.04
CA SER A 211 8.33 -17.43 6.78
C SER A 211 9.08 -16.82 5.60
N GLY A 212 9.92 -15.82 5.80
CA GLY A 212 10.67 -15.16 4.74
C GLY A 212 9.82 -14.26 3.84
N ILE A 213 8.71 -13.74 4.35
CA ILE A 213 7.83 -12.82 3.64
C ILE A 213 8.10 -11.41 4.12
N ASP A 214 8.57 -10.53 3.23
CA ASP A 214 8.71 -9.12 3.51
C ASP A 214 7.34 -8.44 3.54
N VAL A 215 6.99 -7.84 4.67
CA VAL A 215 5.75 -7.10 4.83
C VAL A 215 6.07 -5.62 5.01
N HIS A 216 5.68 -4.81 4.05
CA HIS A 216 5.72 -3.36 4.19
C HIS A 216 4.39 -2.87 4.74
N ASN A 217 4.46 -2.08 5.80
CA ASN A 217 3.29 -1.46 6.40
C ASN A 217 3.56 0.02 6.66
N VAL A 218 2.57 0.85 6.36
CA VAL A 218 2.60 2.25 6.73
C VAL A 218 1.71 2.42 7.95
N TRP A 219 2.31 2.89 9.03
CA TRP A 219 1.62 3.17 10.28
C TRP A 219 1.62 4.67 10.54
N TYR A 220 0.46 5.28 10.36
CA TYR A 220 0.28 6.69 10.67
C TYR A 220 0.15 6.89 12.17
N GLN A 221 1.06 7.65 12.74
CA GLN A 221 1.04 8.08 14.13
C GLN A 221 0.26 9.41 14.22
N PRO A 222 -0.62 9.60 15.21
CA PRO A 222 -1.44 10.81 15.33
C PRO A 222 -0.61 12.10 15.35
N GLU A 223 0.55 12.12 16.01
CA GLU A 223 1.47 13.26 16.06
C GLU A 223 2.06 13.67 14.71
N LYS A 224 1.97 12.80 13.69
CA LYS A 224 2.36 13.08 12.30
C LYS A 224 1.20 13.65 11.45
N ALA A 225 0.02 13.81 12.02
CA ALA A 225 -1.13 14.34 11.30
C ALA A 225 -0.90 15.73 10.66
N PRO A 226 -0.22 16.70 11.31
CA PRO A 226 0.11 17.98 10.69
C PRO A 226 1.00 17.81 9.43
N LEU A 227 1.95 16.89 9.47
CA LEU A 227 2.84 16.63 8.34
C LEU A 227 2.08 16.07 7.14
N LEU A 228 1.19 15.08 7.38
CA LEU A 228 0.32 14.52 6.35
C LEU A 228 -0.60 15.59 5.74
N TYR A 229 -1.22 16.40 6.59
CA TYR A 229 -2.13 17.48 6.17
C TYR A 229 -1.43 18.51 5.26
N ASN A 230 -0.24 18.99 5.67
CA ASN A 230 0.54 19.94 4.88
C ASN A 230 0.97 19.37 3.54
N TYR A 231 1.40 18.08 3.52
CA TYR A 231 1.72 17.39 2.27
C TYR A 231 0.52 17.34 1.31
N LEU A 232 -0.67 17.00 1.80
CA LEU A 232 -1.86 16.96 0.97
C LEU A 232 -2.21 18.33 0.38
N ARG A 233 -2.15 19.39 1.17
CA ARG A 233 -2.40 20.76 0.69
C ARG A 233 -1.42 21.24 -0.36
N GLU A 234 -0.18 20.80 -0.28
CA GLU A 234 0.85 21.17 -1.26
C GLU A 234 0.67 20.44 -2.58
N PHE A 235 0.43 19.13 -2.55
CA PHE A 235 0.49 18.26 -3.73
C PHE A 235 -0.87 17.88 -4.34
N TYR A 236 -1.99 18.16 -3.65
CA TYR A 236 -3.33 17.69 -4.05
C TYR A 236 -4.37 18.82 -4.17
N LYS A 237 -4.04 19.97 -4.75
CA LYS A 237 -4.96 21.15 -4.82
C LYS A 237 -5.68 21.37 -6.16
N ASP A 238 -5.37 20.57 -7.18
CA ASP A 238 -5.77 20.89 -8.55
C ASP A 238 -6.88 20.01 -9.12
N TYR A 239 -7.51 19.17 -8.30
CA TYR A 239 -8.52 18.22 -8.72
C TYR A 239 -9.82 18.40 -7.94
N LYS A 240 -10.93 18.05 -8.58
CA LYS A 240 -12.27 18.09 -7.99
C LYS A 240 -12.73 16.72 -7.49
N LYS A 241 -12.17 15.65 -8.05
CA LYS A 241 -12.50 14.27 -7.70
C LYS A 241 -11.26 13.53 -7.21
N TYR A 242 -11.40 12.88 -6.04
CA TYR A 242 -10.31 12.13 -5.42
C TYR A 242 -10.74 10.73 -5.00
N ARG A 243 -9.78 9.81 -5.07
CA ARG A 243 -9.87 8.45 -4.54
C ARG A 243 -8.87 8.27 -3.43
N ILE A 244 -9.35 7.94 -2.23
CA ILE A 244 -8.50 7.69 -1.06
C ILE A 244 -8.23 6.20 -0.98
N TYR A 245 -6.95 5.83 -0.96
CA TYR A 245 -6.48 4.48 -0.94
C TYR A 245 -5.47 4.23 0.19
N GLY A 246 -5.42 2.99 0.71
CA GLY A 246 -4.37 2.55 1.65
C GLY A 246 -4.56 2.94 3.11
N ALA A 247 -5.66 3.62 3.47
CA ALA A 247 -5.93 3.95 4.86
C ALA A 247 -6.37 2.71 5.66
N ARG A 248 -5.56 2.27 6.62
CA ARG A 248 -5.92 1.20 7.55
C ARG A 248 -6.61 1.74 8.80
N ALA A 249 -6.25 2.94 9.25
CA ALA A 249 -6.86 3.59 10.40
C ALA A 249 -7.99 4.51 9.95
N LEU A 250 -9.14 4.42 10.61
CA LEU A 250 -10.32 5.23 10.30
C LEU A 250 -10.02 6.74 10.36
N TRP A 251 -9.29 7.17 11.40
CA TRP A 251 -8.95 8.57 11.60
C TRP A 251 -8.10 9.15 10.46
N THR A 252 -7.20 8.36 9.88
CA THR A 252 -6.37 8.80 8.75
C THR A 252 -7.23 9.08 7.52
N SER A 253 -8.19 8.18 7.21
CA SER A 253 -9.15 8.42 6.11
C SER A 253 -9.96 9.70 6.33
N CYS A 254 -10.40 9.93 7.55
CA CYS A 254 -11.21 11.10 7.91
C CYS A 254 -10.39 12.41 7.82
N LEU A 255 -9.14 12.42 8.32
CA LEU A 255 -8.22 13.55 8.20
C LEU A 255 -7.97 13.91 6.73
N VAL A 256 -7.67 12.91 5.90
CA VAL A 256 -7.41 13.09 4.48
C VAL A 256 -8.63 13.65 3.77
N ALA A 257 -9.80 13.10 4.03
CA ALA A 257 -11.04 13.56 3.42
C ALA A 257 -11.40 14.99 3.84
N SER A 258 -11.22 15.35 5.12
CA SER A 258 -11.39 16.75 5.60
C SER A 258 -10.44 17.70 4.89
N CYS A 259 -9.15 17.34 4.77
CA CYS A 259 -8.16 18.14 4.05
C CYS A 259 -8.53 18.32 2.57
N LEU A 260 -8.92 17.24 1.88
CA LEU A 260 -9.31 17.29 0.47
C LEU A 260 -10.56 18.14 0.26
N ALA A 261 -11.56 18.04 1.14
CA ALA A 261 -12.76 18.87 1.08
C ALA A 261 -12.42 20.36 1.28
N GLU A 262 -11.51 20.68 2.18
CA GLU A 262 -11.05 22.07 2.42
C GLU A 262 -10.32 22.66 1.20
N ILE A 263 -9.54 21.86 0.48
CA ILE A 263 -8.86 22.31 -0.75
C ILE A 263 -9.72 22.27 -2.00
N GLY A 264 -11.03 21.97 -1.87
CA GLY A 264 -12.01 22.10 -2.94
C GLY A 264 -12.43 20.80 -3.63
N ALA A 265 -12.23 19.64 -3.00
CA ALA A 265 -12.77 18.38 -3.51
C ALA A 265 -14.31 18.41 -3.55
N GLU A 266 -14.90 18.11 -4.70
CA GLU A 266 -16.34 18.01 -4.90
C GLU A 266 -16.86 16.58 -4.75
N GLU A 267 -16.02 15.59 -5.12
CA GLU A 267 -16.32 14.17 -5.06
C GLU A 267 -15.18 13.39 -4.38
N LEU A 268 -15.54 12.54 -3.45
CA LEU A 268 -14.62 11.64 -2.75
C LEU A 268 -15.07 10.19 -2.90
N GLU A 269 -14.12 9.30 -3.13
CA GLU A 269 -14.30 7.85 -3.10
C GLU A 269 -13.24 7.25 -2.15
N VAL A 270 -13.61 6.24 -1.37
CA VAL A 270 -12.67 5.56 -0.45
C VAL A 270 -12.59 4.09 -0.81
N TYR A 271 -11.40 3.53 -0.85
CA TYR A 271 -11.22 2.12 -1.13
C TYR A 271 -11.71 1.24 0.03
N GLY A 272 -12.66 0.39 -0.27
CA GLY A 272 -13.19 -0.61 0.66
C GLY A 272 -12.47 -1.95 0.54
N HIS A 273 -11.64 -2.29 1.52
CA HIS A 273 -10.87 -3.55 1.50
C HIS A 273 -11.75 -4.81 1.44
N THR A 274 -12.95 -4.77 2.03
CA THR A 274 -13.88 -5.91 2.00
C THR A 274 -14.57 -6.06 0.64
N SER A 275 -14.88 -4.95 -0.02
CA SER A 275 -15.55 -4.95 -1.33
C SER A 275 -14.59 -4.98 -2.50
N ASN A 276 -13.29 -4.79 -2.23
CA ASN A 276 -12.22 -4.66 -3.23
C ASN A 276 -12.53 -3.62 -4.32
N ASN A 277 -13.17 -2.51 -3.93
CA ASN A 277 -13.61 -1.46 -4.85
C ASN A 277 -13.61 -0.08 -4.17
N TYR A 278 -13.62 0.99 -4.98
CA TYR A 278 -13.86 2.34 -4.48
C TYR A 278 -15.34 2.57 -4.19
N ILE A 279 -15.61 3.09 -3.01
CA ILE A 279 -16.95 3.39 -2.51
C ILE A 279 -17.11 4.90 -2.48
N PRO A 280 -18.13 5.47 -3.16
CA PRO A 280 -18.42 6.89 -3.08
C PRO A 280 -18.70 7.31 -1.63
N VAL A 281 -18.27 8.51 -1.28
CA VAL A 281 -18.63 9.18 -0.02
C VAL A 281 -19.92 9.97 -0.27
N PRO A 282 -21.07 9.48 0.19
CA PRO A 282 -22.33 10.15 -0.07
C PRO A 282 -22.45 11.44 0.76
N LYS A 283 -23.16 12.43 0.24
CA LYS A 283 -23.55 13.62 1.00
C LYS A 283 -24.79 13.31 1.83
N LEU A 284 -24.71 13.46 3.15
CA LEU A 284 -25.85 13.25 4.05
C LEU A 284 -26.52 14.59 4.39
N SER A 285 -27.83 14.55 4.57
CA SER A 285 -28.62 15.72 4.96
C SER A 285 -28.84 15.76 6.46
N ILE A 286 -28.95 16.96 7.03
CA ILE A 286 -29.31 17.17 8.43
C ILE A 286 -30.82 17.35 8.54
N GLY A 287 -31.47 16.64 9.48
CA GLY A 287 -32.90 16.69 9.69
C GLY A 287 -33.38 15.61 10.64
N TYR A 288 -34.70 15.44 10.70
CA TYR A 288 -35.35 14.42 11.52
C TYR A 288 -36.09 13.42 10.62
N ASN A 289 -35.85 12.14 10.85
CA ASN A 289 -36.61 11.06 10.23
C ASN A 289 -36.88 9.96 11.27
N ALA A 290 -38.16 9.75 11.54
CA ALA A 290 -38.59 8.71 12.51
C ALA A 290 -38.19 7.29 12.06
N ASN A 291 -38.01 7.07 10.74
CA ASN A 291 -37.56 5.81 10.14
C ASN A 291 -36.10 5.85 9.70
N ASN A 292 -35.26 6.62 10.38
CA ASN A 292 -33.83 6.70 10.06
C ASN A 292 -33.20 5.30 10.14
N PRO A 293 -32.55 4.83 9.08
CA PRO A 293 -31.89 3.52 9.09
C PRO A 293 -30.68 3.46 10.03
N LEU A 294 -30.10 4.62 10.40
CA LEU A 294 -29.03 4.68 11.40
C LEU A 294 -29.59 4.94 12.79
N SER A 295 -29.13 4.16 13.78
CA SER A 295 -29.33 4.53 15.18
C SER A 295 -28.20 5.48 15.59
N VAL A 296 -28.59 6.66 16.03
CA VAL A 296 -27.68 7.72 16.40
C VAL A 296 -28.00 8.19 17.81
N GLU A 297 -27.03 8.05 18.72
CA GLU A 297 -27.12 8.56 20.08
C GLU A 297 -26.29 9.83 20.21
N ILE A 298 -26.84 10.84 20.92
CA ILE A 298 -26.19 12.11 21.15
C ILE A 298 -26.01 12.30 22.67
N GLN A 299 -24.77 12.58 23.06
CA GLN A 299 -24.42 13.06 24.37
C GLN A 299 -23.73 14.41 24.23
N GLU A 300 -24.08 15.39 25.04
CA GLU A 300 -23.43 16.68 24.95
C GLU A 300 -23.21 17.32 26.32
N ASN A 301 -22.14 18.09 26.42
CA ASN A 301 -21.84 18.96 27.54
C ASN A 301 -21.55 20.39 27.04
N GLU A 302 -20.95 21.25 27.85
CA GLU A 302 -20.69 22.65 27.49
C GLU A 302 -19.71 22.75 26.28
N VAL A 303 -18.74 21.85 26.17
CA VAL A 303 -17.61 21.89 25.19
C VAL A 303 -17.78 20.94 24.03
N TYR A 304 -18.29 19.74 24.29
CA TYR A 304 -18.33 18.64 23.36
C TYR A 304 -19.73 18.17 23.02
N VAL A 305 -19.89 17.67 21.80
CA VAL A 305 -21.01 16.84 21.37
C VAL A 305 -20.50 15.52 20.85
N LEU A 306 -20.88 14.42 21.46
CA LEU A 306 -20.56 13.07 21.07
C LEU A 306 -21.70 12.49 20.24
N LEU A 307 -21.38 12.08 19.03
CA LEU A 307 -22.27 11.38 18.12
C LEU A 307 -21.85 9.91 18.06
N SER A 308 -22.64 9.03 18.66
CA SER A 308 -22.42 7.58 18.63
C SER A 308 -23.34 6.95 17.60
N VAL A 309 -22.75 6.26 16.62
CA VAL A 309 -23.47 5.67 15.48
C VAL A 309 -23.44 4.15 15.54
N VAL A 310 -24.62 3.55 15.48
CA VAL A 310 -24.80 2.09 15.41
C VAL A 310 -25.42 1.72 14.07
N LEU A 311 -24.75 0.81 13.36
CA LEU A 311 -25.20 0.34 12.04
C LEU A 311 -26.21 -0.81 12.20
N PRO A 312 -27.25 -0.87 11.35
CA PRO A 312 -28.03 -2.08 11.17
C PRO A 312 -27.17 -3.19 10.52
N LYS A 313 -27.63 -4.44 10.61
CA LYS A 313 -26.91 -5.63 10.13
C LYS A 313 -26.52 -5.54 8.64
N HIS A 314 -27.33 -4.87 7.84
CA HIS A 314 -27.10 -4.64 6.42
C HIS A 314 -27.27 -3.15 6.12
N PHE A 315 -26.17 -2.45 5.88
CA PHE A 315 -26.16 -1.03 5.53
C PHE A 315 -25.13 -0.79 4.40
N SER A 316 -25.57 -0.07 3.38
CA SER A 316 -24.78 0.19 2.18
C SER A 316 -24.84 1.66 1.78
N PRO A 317 -23.97 2.15 0.90
CA PRO A 317 -24.07 3.53 0.39
C PRO A 317 -25.41 3.90 -0.25
N LYS A 318 -26.14 2.92 -0.80
CA LYS A 318 -27.47 3.13 -1.39
C LYS A 318 -28.56 3.47 -0.35
N ASP A 319 -28.32 3.14 0.91
CA ASP A 319 -29.27 3.43 2.00
C ASP A 319 -29.12 4.87 2.51
N CYS A 320 -28.06 5.57 2.10
CA CYS A 320 -27.75 6.92 2.56
C CYS A 320 -28.76 7.97 2.14
N ASP A 321 -29.49 7.78 1.05
CA ASP A 321 -30.55 8.68 0.61
C ASP A 321 -31.70 8.78 1.64
N LYS A 322 -31.85 7.79 2.53
CA LYS A 322 -32.85 7.73 3.59
C LYS A 322 -32.34 8.23 4.93
N VAL A 323 -31.02 8.51 5.02
CA VAL A 323 -30.39 8.95 6.27
C VAL A 323 -30.55 10.44 6.43
N LEU A 324 -31.11 10.83 7.59
CA LEU A 324 -31.06 12.20 8.08
C LEU A 324 -30.24 12.23 9.38
N LEU A 325 -29.21 13.05 9.41
CA LEU A 325 -28.40 13.24 10.60
C LEU A 325 -29.07 14.25 11.54
N PRO A 326 -28.99 14.08 12.86
CA PRO A 326 -29.54 15.02 13.81
C PRO A 326 -28.84 16.38 13.71
N SER A 327 -29.57 17.46 14.02
CA SER A 327 -28.95 18.78 14.15
C SER A 327 -28.10 18.87 15.42
N LEU A 328 -26.87 19.35 15.27
CA LEU A 328 -25.91 19.51 16.36
C LEU A 328 -25.53 20.98 16.56
N ASN A 329 -25.09 21.33 17.76
CA ASN A 329 -24.56 22.65 18.04
C ASN A 329 -23.14 22.79 17.39
N SER A 330 -23.07 23.61 16.34
CA SER A 330 -21.82 23.82 15.58
C SER A 330 -20.70 24.53 16.34
N ASN A 331 -21.02 25.16 17.48
CA ASN A 331 -20.03 25.82 18.34
C ASN A 331 -19.28 24.82 19.24
N LYS A 332 -19.80 23.60 19.41
CA LYS A 332 -19.18 22.55 20.22
C LYS A 332 -18.20 21.74 19.35
N LYS A 333 -17.25 21.08 20.02
CA LYS A 333 -16.31 20.14 19.38
C LYS A 333 -17.04 18.83 19.09
N LEU A 334 -17.02 18.38 17.85
CA LEU A 334 -17.69 17.14 17.42
C LEU A 334 -16.81 15.93 17.67
N LEU A 335 -17.31 14.97 18.41
CA LEU A 335 -16.71 13.66 18.62
C LEU A 335 -17.56 12.62 17.89
N LEU A 336 -16.95 11.87 16.97
CA LEU A 336 -17.62 10.76 16.28
C LEU A 336 -17.14 9.41 16.81
N SER A 337 -18.09 8.57 17.20
CA SER A 337 -17.87 7.21 17.68
C SER A 337 -18.76 6.22 16.92
N GLY A 338 -18.31 4.98 16.84
CA GLY A 338 -19.07 3.88 16.26
C GLY A 338 -18.18 2.92 15.48
N LYS A 339 -18.64 1.69 15.34
CA LYS A 339 -18.01 0.70 14.45
C LYS A 339 -18.59 0.86 13.04
N ILE A 340 -18.12 1.89 12.33
CA ILE A 340 -18.64 2.32 11.03
C ILE A 340 -17.58 2.26 9.96
N PRO A 341 -17.92 2.00 8.68
CA PRO A 341 -16.97 2.02 7.57
C PRO A 341 -16.47 3.44 7.30
N SER A 342 -15.27 3.56 6.72
CA SER A 342 -14.61 4.84 6.49
C SER A 342 -15.43 5.80 5.62
N TRP A 343 -16.08 5.33 4.56
CA TRP A 343 -16.91 6.15 3.69
C TRP A 343 -18.08 6.81 4.46
N LEU A 344 -18.69 6.11 5.42
CA LEU A 344 -19.79 6.65 6.22
C LEU A 344 -19.28 7.62 7.29
N ALA A 345 -18.16 7.30 7.96
CA ALA A 345 -17.56 8.22 8.92
C ALA A 345 -17.21 9.56 8.28
N ILE A 346 -16.62 9.52 7.09
CA ILE A 346 -16.30 10.71 6.29
C ILE A 346 -17.58 11.45 5.93
N SER A 347 -18.61 10.77 5.42
CA SER A 347 -19.90 11.39 5.08
C SER A 347 -20.50 12.13 6.26
N ILE A 348 -20.51 11.52 7.43
CA ILE A 348 -21.02 12.13 8.67
C ILE A 348 -20.21 13.37 9.04
N LEU A 349 -18.88 13.26 9.09
CA LEU A 349 -18.01 14.35 9.50
C LEU A 349 -18.07 15.56 8.55
N LEU A 350 -18.17 15.30 7.23
CA LEU A 350 -18.29 16.35 6.22
C LEU A 350 -19.68 17.02 6.21
N SER A 351 -20.71 16.38 6.80
CA SER A 351 -22.06 16.97 6.89
C SER A 351 -22.19 18.01 7.99
N TYR A 352 -21.26 18.07 8.94
CA TYR A 352 -21.30 19.03 10.04
C TYR A 352 -20.25 20.13 9.89
N SER A 353 -20.62 21.35 10.27
CA SER A 353 -19.78 22.56 10.20
C SER A 353 -19.02 22.88 11.49
N ASN A 354 -18.91 21.93 12.43
CA ASN A 354 -18.15 22.11 13.66
C ASN A 354 -16.68 22.43 13.35
N LYS A 355 -16.11 23.40 14.10
CA LYS A 355 -14.74 23.90 13.86
C LYS A 355 -13.63 22.92 14.25
N GLU A 356 -13.93 22.05 15.22
CA GLU A 356 -13.03 21.00 15.67
C GLU A 356 -13.77 19.67 15.61
N LYS A 357 -13.15 18.67 14.96
CA LYS A 357 -13.73 17.35 14.80
C LYS A 357 -12.73 16.29 15.22
N TYR A 358 -13.25 15.27 15.89
CA TYR A 358 -12.48 14.15 16.41
C TYR A 358 -13.14 12.84 16.03
N ILE A 359 -12.35 11.82 15.80
CA ILE A 359 -12.81 10.46 15.52
C ILE A 359 -12.23 9.46 16.52
N ARG A 360 -13.03 8.52 16.97
CA ARG A 360 -12.60 7.48 17.89
C ARG A 360 -11.62 6.52 17.22
N ALA A 361 -10.46 6.32 17.85
CA ALA A 361 -9.48 5.31 17.53
C ALA A 361 -9.40 4.29 18.67
N PRO A 362 -9.80 3.02 18.45
CA PRO A 362 -9.78 1.99 19.49
C PRO A 362 -8.40 1.84 20.13
N GLY A 363 -8.33 1.82 21.47
CA GLY A 363 -7.11 1.71 22.25
C GLY A 363 -6.26 2.99 22.34
N ILE A 364 -6.66 4.07 21.66
CA ILE A 364 -5.91 5.34 21.65
C ILE A 364 -6.74 6.48 22.28
N GLY A 365 -8.01 6.63 21.90
CA GLY A 365 -8.85 7.73 22.30
C GLY A 365 -9.56 8.39 21.13
N TYR A 366 -9.85 9.69 21.24
CA TYR A 366 -10.40 10.49 20.13
C TYR A 366 -9.27 11.34 19.53
N ILE A 367 -9.03 11.16 18.26
CA ILE A 367 -7.96 11.84 17.52
C ILE A 367 -8.57 13.03 16.78
N LYS A 368 -7.98 14.20 16.94
CA LYS A 368 -8.38 15.42 16.24
C LYS A 368 -8.04 15.32 14.75
N ILE A 369 -9.03 15.48 13.90
CA ILE A 369 -8.89 15.38 12.44
C ILE A 369 -9.18 16.70 11.71
N GLU A 370 -9.76 17.69 12.39
CA GLU A 370 -10.06 19.01 11.85
C GLU A 370 -9.90 20.07 12.95
N ASP A 371 -9.13 21.11 12.67
CA ASP A 371 -8.90 22.28 13.52
C ASP A 371 -8.41 23.44 12.64
N LYS A 372 -8.73 24.68 13.03
CA LYS A 372 -8.18 25.89 12.40
C LYS A 372 -6.67 26.00 12.57
N ASP A 373 -6.15 25.57 13.72
CA ASP A 373 -4.74 25.43 14.00
C ASP A 373 -4.28 24.01 13.59
N THR A 374 -3.74 23.92 12.39
CA THR A 374 -3.32 22.62 11.81
C THR A 374 -2.23 21.93 12.61
N ASN A 375 -1.47 22.64 13.46
CA ASN A 375 -0.48 22.04 14.35
C ASN A 375 -1.10 21.22 15.47
N LYS A 376 -2.41 21.42 15.74
CA LYS A 376 -3.17 20.64 16.73
C LYS A 376 -3.83 19.38 16.16
N LEU A 377 -3.71 19.13 14.87
CA LEU A 377 -4.17 17.88 14.26
C LEU A 377 -3.42 16.70 14.89
N GLY A 378 -4.12 15.61 15.12
CA GLY A 378 -3.57 14.45 15.81
C GLY A 378 -3.56 14.51 17.34
N GLU A 379 -3.93 15.64 17.97
CA GLU A 379 -4.14 15.69 19.42
C GLU A 379 -5.15 14.61 19.85
N ILE A 380 -4.83 13.94 20.97
CA ILE A 380 -5.65 12.85 21.50
C ILE A 380 -6.35 13.31 22.76
N ILE A 381 -7.68 13.07 22.82
CA ILE A 381 -8.47 13.26 24.04
C ILE A 381 -9.05 11.94 24.50
N ASN A 382 -9.10 11.74 25.81
CA ASN A 382 -9.77 10.62 26.45
C ASN A 382 -11.08 11.10 27.08
N LEU A 383 -12.15 10.33 26.93
CA LEU A 383 -13.47 10.70 27.42
C LEU A 383 -13.73 10.32 28.87
N SER A 384 -12.81 9.66 29.58
CA SER A 384 -13.00 9.34 31.00
C SER A 384 -13.25 10.63 31.80
N GLY A 385 -14.43 10.77 32.34
CA GLY A 385 -14.86 11.95 33.10
C GLY A 385 -15.34 13.16 32.27
N ILE A 386 -15.52 13.02 30.95
CA ILE A 386 -16.01 14.13 30.10
C ILE A 386 -17.55 14.15 30.02
N PHE A 387 -18.21 12.98 30.08
CA PHE A 387 -19.66 12.81 29.98
C PHE A 387 -20.28 12.12 31.22
N ASP A 388 -19.54 12.05 32.34
CA ASP A 388 -20.04 11.54 33.62
C ASP A 388 -20.96 12.52 34.36
#